data_7f389fad105bd82350dc330b6a747f59
#
_entry.id   7f389fad105bd82350dc330b6a747f59
#
_cell.length_a   1.000
_cell.length_b   1.000
_cell.length_c   1.000
_cell.angle_alpha   90.00
_cell.angle_beta   90.00
_cell.angle_gamma   90.00
#
_symmetry.space_group_name_H-M   'P 1'
#
loop_
_entity.id
_entity.type
_entity.pdbx_description
1 polymer ?
#
loop_
_entity_poly.entity_id
_entity_poly.type
_entity_poly.pdbx_seq_one_letter_code
_entity_poly.pdbx_strand_id
1 'polypeptide(L)'
;MTAVALPDPRIAIVVLTRNRREELRRTLERLVSLPSRYAIIVVDNGSEDGSADAIEREFPQAQVLRAGANLGAAGRNLGVARVTTPYVAFCDDDTWWAPEALARAADILDRHESLAVLNAQVRVGPEARLDPACAAMARSPLPPLAGVGPELVGFMAGACVMRVDAFRRAGGYWPRFFIGGEEALLALDIRAEGGRIAYAPAVQTHHWPSAQRDAPQRRRLLARNALWTAWLRLPIGLALARSWAVLRALPGWRPRTRACADALAQWRWVRRHRRPVPPELCHALRRVWRDDTRH
;
A
#
# COMPACT_ATOMS: atom_id res chain seq x y z
N MET A 1 11.08 -35.27 14.40
CA MET A 1 10.73 -35.07 12.98
C MET A 1 9.84 -33.80 12.92
N THR A 2 10.41 -32.67 12.56
CA THR A 2 9.64 -31.43 12.34
C THR A 2 8.82 -31.63 11.06
N ALA A 3 7.50 -31.59 11.18
CA ALA A 3 6.61 -31.64 10.01
C ALA A 3 7.02 -30.53 9.03
N VAL A 4 7.28 -30.91 7.78
CA VAL A 4 7.57 -29.95 6.72
C VAL A 4 6.28 -29.14 6.51
N ALA A 5 6.30 -27.85 6.85
CA ALA A 5 5.16 -26.97 6.64
C ALA A 5 4.81 -26.96 5.16
N LEU A 6 3.57 -27.31 4.83
CA LEU A 6 3.06 -27.24 3.45
C LEU A 6 2.92 -25.76 3.05
N PRO A 7 3.18 -25.44 1.78
CA PRO A 7 2.96 -24.09 1.29
C PRO A 7 1.46 -23.75 1.37
N ASP A 8 1.12 -22.53 1.88
CA ASP A 8 -0.24 -22.02 1.72
C ASP A 8 -0.40 -21.52 0.26
N PRO A 9 -1.24 -22.18 -0.56
CA PRO A 9 -1.36 -21.88 -1.97
C PRO A 9 -2.18 -20.61 -2.24
N ARG A 10 -2.72 -19.98 -1.19
CA ARG A 10 -3.66 -18.86 -1.34
C ARG A 10 -2.97 -17.50 -1.41
N ILE A 11 -1.77 -17.33 -0.82
CA ILE A 11 -1.07 -16.05 -0.72
C ILE A 11 0.35 -16.16 -1.27
N ALA A 12 0.75 -15.17 -2.07
CA ALA A 12 2.15 -14.85 -2.35
C ALA A 12 2.54 -13.54 -1.69
N ILE A 13 3.79 -13.41 -1.27
CA ILE A 13 4.34 -12.19 -0.68
C ILE A 13 5.15 -11.46 -1.75
N VAL A 14 4.87 -10.17 -1.93
CA VAL A 14 5.65 -9.28 -2.80
C VAL A 14 6.38 -8.27 -1.94
N VAL A 15 7.70 -8.29 -1.97
CA VAL A 15 8.60 -7.38 -1.26
C VAL A 15 9.20 -6.41 -2.27
N LEU A 16 9.07 -5.10 -2.03
CA LEU A 16 9.74 -4.07 -2.85
C LEU A 16 10.95 -3.54 -2.09
N THR A 17 12.09 -3.45 -2.78
CA THR A 17 13.34 -2.94 -2.19
C THR A 17 14.11 -2.04 -3.14
N ARG A 18 14.93 -1.15 -2.58
CA ARG A 18 15.96 -0.42 -3.32
C ARG A 18 17.07 0.06 -2.39
N ASN A 19 18.32 -0.37 -2.65
CA ASN A 19 19.52 0.05 -1.90
C ASN A 19 19.37 -0.13 -0.38
N ARG A 20 18.86 -1.30 0.07
CA ARG A 20 18.60 -1.63 1.47
C ARG A 20 18.86 -3.10 1.75
N ARG A 21 20.07 -3.53 1.43
CA ARG A 21 20.45 -4.94 1.51
C ARG A 21 20.24 -5.53 2.90
N GLU A 22 20.66 -4.84 3.96
CA GLU A 22 20.60 -5.36 5.32
C GLU A 22 19.16 -5.38 5.89
N GLU A 23 18.36 -4.37 5.57
CA GLU A 23 16.93 -4.35 5.94
C GLU A 23 16.19 -5.49 5.25
N LEU A 24 16.41 -5.66 3.94
CA LEU A 24 15.81 -6.72 3.15
C LEU A 24 16.20 -8.11 3.66
N ARG A 25 17.48 -8.34 3.99
CA ARG A 25 17.95 -9.60 4.53
C ARG A 25 17.22 -9.95 5.82
N ARG A 26 17.12 -9.01 6.77
CA ARG A 26 16.36 -9.21 8.01
C ARG A 26 14.89 -9.50 7.77
N THR A 27 14.27 -8.80 6.83
CA THR A 27 12.88 -9.02 6.47
C THR A 27 12.68 -10.41 5.89
N LEU A 28 13.55 -10.87 4.99
CA LEU A 28 13.46 -12.21 4.40
C LEU A 28 13.71 -13.32 5.43
N GLU A 29 14.67 -13.15 6.36
CA GLU A 29 14.87 -14.09 7.47
C GLU A 29 13.58 -14.32 8.27
N ARG A 30 12.83 -13.25 8.52
CA ARG A 30 11.52 -13.32 9.22
C ARG A 30 10.44 -13.96 8.35
N LEU A 31 10.38 -13.63 7.07
CA LEU A 31 9.37 -14.19 6.17
C LEU A 31 9.56 -15.67 5.89
N VAL A 32 10.81 -16.13 5.74
CA VAL A 32 11.08 -17.57 5.52
C VAL A 32 10.93 -18.41 6.79
N SER A 33 10.97 -17.78 7.97
CA SER A 33 10.74 -18.44 9.27
C SER A 33 9.26 -18.52 9.67
N LEU A 34 8.32 -18.05 8.84
CA LEU A 34 6.90 -18.16 9.12
C LEU A 34 6.46 -19.64 9.23
N PRO A 35 5.46 -19.94 10.07
CA PRO A 35 4.97 -21.32 10.27
C PRO A 35 4.54 -22.03 8.99
N SER A 36 3.92 -21.28 8.07
CA SER A 36 3.55 -21.75 6.73
C SER A 36 4.53 -21.21 5.70
N ARG A 37 4.78 -21.98 4.63
CA ARG A 37 5.59 -21.51 3.51
C ARG A 37 4.74 -20.68 2.55
N TYR A 38 5.29 -19.57 2.08
CA TYR A 38 4.67 -18.70 1.09
C TYR A 38 5.60 -18.51 -0.10
N ALA A 39 5.05 -18.33 -1.29
CA ALA A 39 5.82 -17.85 -2.43
C ALA A 39 6.28 -16.41 -2.14
N ILE A 40 7.58 -16.16 -2.16
CA ILE A 40 8.17 -14.84 -1.92
C ILE A 40 8.75 -14.31 -3.22
N ILE A 41 8.29 -13.14 -3.64
CA ILE A 41 8.74 -12.44 -4.83
C ILE A 41 9.35 -11.13 -4.37
N VAL A 42 10.66 -10.98 -4.55
CA VAL A 42 11.40 -9.75 -4.25
C VAL A 42 11.53 -8.96 -5.53
N VAL A 43 11.07 -7.72 -5.54
CA VAL A 43 11.28 -6.79 -6.65
C VAL A 43 12.40 -5.83 -6.26
N ASP A 44 13.55 -6.04 -6.87
CA ASP A 44 14.68 -5.11 -6.80
C ASP A 44 14.44 -3.93 -7.74
N ASN A 45 14.19 -2.79 -7.16
CA ASN A 45 13.77 -1.56 -7.85
C ASN A 45 14.98 -0.74 -8.34
N GLY A 46 15.94 -1.41 -8.96
CA GLY A 46 17.17 -0.81 -9.49
C GLY A 46 18.18 -0.47 -8.39
N SER A 47 18.53 -1.45 -7.55
CA SER A 47 19.60 -1.30 -6.55
C SER A 47 20.98 -1.34 -7.19
N GLU A 48 21.90 -0.58 -6.58
CA GLU A 48 23.31 -0.49 -6.97
C GLU A 48 24.24 -1.01 -5.87
N ASP A 49 23.69 -1.45 -4.72
CA ASP A 49 24.41 -1.91 -3.53
C ASP A 49 24.65 -3.44 -3.50
N GLY A 50 24.33 -4.14 -4.59
CA GLY A 50 24.43 -5.60 -4.66
C GLY A 50 23.32 -6.35 -3.93
N SER A 51 22.22 -5.68 -3.53
CA SER A 51 21.08 -6.31 -2.86
C SER A 51 20.55 -7.53 -3.61
N ALA A 52 20.29 -7.39 -4.92
CA ALA A 52 19.71 -8.47 -5.72
C ALA A 52 20.58 -9.73 -5.74
N ASP A 53 21.89 -9.58 -6.00
CA ASP A 53 22.83 -10.70 -6.07
C ASP A 53 23.00 -11.38 -4.71
N ALA A 54 23.00 -10.62 -3.64
CA ALA A 54 23.08 -11.15 -2.28
C ALA A 54 21.86 -12.00 -1.93
N ILE A 55 20.66 -11.49 -2.23
CA ILE A 55 19.41 -12.19 -1.91
C ILE A 55 19.23 -13.45 -2.75
N GLU A 56 19.59 -13.46 -4.03
CA GLU A 56 19.56 -14.67 -4.87
C GLU A 56 20.44 -15.80 -4.30
N ARG A 57 21.60 -15.45 -3.72
CA ARG A 57 22.50 -16.44 -3.10
C ARG A 57 22.03 -16.92 -1.72
N GLU A 58 21.55 -15.97 -0.89
CA GLU A 58 21.25 -16.23 0.53
C GLU A 58 19.84 -16.83 0.71
N PHE A 59 18.91 -16.50 -0.20
CA PHE A 59 17.50 -16.93 -0.14
C PHE A 59 17.04 -17.55 -1.45
N PRO A 60 17.56 -18.73 -1.85
CA PRO A 60 17.23 -19.35 -3.14
C PRO A 60 15.75 -19.75 -3.29
N GLN A 61 14.98 -19.74 -2.20
CA GLN A 61 13.53 -19.94 -2.20
C GLN A 61 12.74 -18.67 -2.55
N ALA A 62 13.35 -17.50 -2.59
CA ALA A 62 12.74 -16.24 -3.00
C ALA A 62 13.03 -15.98 -4.49
N GLN A 63 12.00 -15.64 -5.24
CA GLN A 63 12.17 -15.20 -6.63
C GLN A 63 12.57 -13.74 -6.67
N VAL A 64 13.73 -13.39 -7.20
CA VAL A 64 14.17 -12.01 -7.38
C VAL A 64 13.84 -11.52 -8.80
N LEU A 65 13.16 -10.37 -8.87
CA LEU A 65 12.85 -9.67 -10.13
C LEU A 65 13.59 -8.34 -10.16
N ARG A 66 14.44 -8.14 -11.14
CA ARG A 66 15.21 -6.89 -11.33
C ARG A 66 14.43 -5.94 -12.24
N ALA A 67 14.02 -4.79 -11.71
CA ALA A 67 13.27 -3.78 -12.48
C ALA A 67 14.16 -3.00 -13.48
N GLY A 68 15.48 -3.04 -13.30
CA GLY A 68 16.44 -2.31 -14.15
C GLY A 68 16.49 -0.79 -13.91
N ALA A 69 15.48 -0.23 -13.23
CA ALA A 69 15.40 1.18 -12.88
C ALA A 69 14.49 1.37 -11.65
N ASN A 70 14.57 2.53 -11.00
CA ASN A 70 13.68 2.89 -9.91
C ASN A 70 12.29 3.29 -10.42
N LEU A 71 11.33 2.40 -10.30
CA LEU A 71 9.93 2.58 -10.70
C LEU A 71 9.06 3.17 -9.57
N GLY A 72 9.64 3.47 -8.40
CA GLY A 72 8.86 3.83 -7.22
C GLY A 72 7.92 2.70 -6.80
N ALA A 73 6.74 3.03 -6.28
CA ALA A 73 5.76 2.04 -5.84
C ALA A 73 5.26 1.12 -6.98
N ALA A 74 5.33 1.58 -8.24
CA ALA A 74 4.91 0.79 -9.40
C ALA A 74 5.80 -0.45 -9.64
N GLY A 75 6.96 -0.54 -9.00
CA GLY A 75 7.76 -1.77 -8.96
C GLY A 75 6.96 -2.97 -8.46
N ARG A 76 5.99 -2.78 -7.55
CA ARG A 76 5.09 -3.84 -7.06
C ARG A 76 4.26 -4.48 -8.17
N ASN A 77 3.96 -3.76 -9.25
CA ASN A 77 3.23 -4.31 -10.40
C ASN A 77 3.99 -5.47 -11.05
N LEU A 78 5.34 -5.38 -11.11
CA LEU A 78 6.17 -6.46 -11.63
C LEU A 78 6.04 -7.73 -10.77
N GLY A 79 6.03 -7.55 -9.44
CA GLY A 79 5.81 -8.65 -8.50
C GLY A 79 4.44 -9.29 -8.72
N VAL A 80 3.35 -8.49 -8.76
CA VAL A 80 1.99 -9.00 -8.93
C VAL A 80 1.78 -9.66 -10.29
N ALA A 81 2.54 -9.27 -11.33
CA ALA A 81 2.50 -9.94 -12.62
C ALA A 81 2.98 -11.41 -12.56
N ARG A 82 3.77 -11.78 -11.54
CA ARG A 82 4.26 -13.15 -11.30
C ARG A 82 3.42 -13.93 -10.27
N VAL A 83 2.50 -13.26 -9.58
CA VAL A 83 1.63 -13.91 -8.60
C VAL A 83 0.59 -14.77 -9.30
N THR A 84 0.51 -16.05 -8.92
CA THR A 84 -0.48 -17.02 -9.41
C THR A 84 -1.53 -17.36 -8.36
N THR A 85 -1.32 -16.96 -7.10
CA THR A 85 -2.25 -17.17 -6.00
C THR A 85 -3.42 -16.19 -6.05
N PRO A 86 -4.58 -16.49 -5.43
CA PRO A 86 -5.71 -15.56 -5.38
C PRO A 86 -5.42 -14.27 -4.62
N TYR A 87 -4.51 -14.30 -3.65
CA TYR A 87 -4.16 -13.16 -2.81
C TYR A 87 -2.68 -12.80 -2.93
N VAL A 88 -2.39 -11.52 -2.74
CA VAL A 88 -1.04 -10.97 -2.61
C VAL A 88 -0.91 -10.21 -1.30
N ALA A 89 0.13 -10.51 -0.54
CA ALA A 89 0.54 -9.73 0.64
C ALA A 89 1.72 -8.84 0.25
N PHE A 90 1.60 -7.53 0.51
CA PHE A 90 2.69 -6.61 0.25
C PHE A 90 3.55 -6.39 1.50
N CYS A 91 4.85 -6.32 1.28
CA CYS A 91 5.86 -5.93 2.26
C CYS A 91 6.76 -4.84 1.68
N ASP A 92 7.29 -3.98 2.53
CA ASP A 92 8.47 -3.19 2.26
C ASP A 92 9.71 -3.94 2.78
N ASP A 93 10.90 -3.49 2.43
CA ASP A 93 12.15 -4.11 2.86
C ASP A 93 12.44 -4.00 4.36
N ASP A 94 11.62 -3.25 5.09
CA ASP A 94 11.67 -3.05 6.53
C ASP A 94 10.38 -3.49 7.28
N THR A 95 9.55 -4.34 6.60
CA THR A 95 8.31 -4.88 7.19
C THR A 95 8.22 -6.39 7.04
N TRP A 96 7.58 -7.09 8.00
CA TRP A 96 7.31 -8.53 7.92
C TRP A 96 6.03 -8.90 8.66
N TRP A 97 5.43 -10.00 8.25
CA TRP A 97 4.19 -10.50 8.82
C TRP A 97 4.43 -11.27 10.13
N ALA A 98 3.53 -11.09 11.09
CA ALA A 98 3.54 -11.89 12.31
C ALA A 98 3.19 -13.37 11.99
N PRO A 99 3.57 -14.33 12.85
CA PRO A 99 3.15 -15.71 12.71
C PRO A 99 1.63 -15.83 12.53
N GLU A 100 1.18 -16.72 11.63
CA GLU A 100 -0.24 -16.96 11.28
C GLU A 100 -1.03 -15.77 10.71
N ALA A 101 -0.43 -14.57 10.63
CA ALA A 101 -1.13 -13.39 10.13
C ALA A 101 -1.63 -13.58 8.70
N LEU A 102 -0.84 -14.17 7.83
CA LEU A 102 -1.21 -14.38 6.42
C LEU A 102 -2.28 -15.46 6.27
N ALA A 103 -2.19 -16.57 7.00
CA ALA A 103 -3.22 -17.60 7.00
C ALA A 103 -4.57 -17.01 7.46
N ARG A 104 -4.55 -16.24 8.55
CA ARG A 104 -5.74 -15.53 9.05
C ARG A 104 -6.28 -14.51 8.04
N ALA A 105 -5.41 -13.80 7.32
CA ALA A 105 -5.82 -12.88 6.27
C ALA A 105 -6.52 -13.60 5.11
N ALA A 106 -5.98 -14.77 4.68
CA ALA A 106 -6.60 -15.60 3.66
C ALA A 106 -7.99 -16.07 4.10
N ASP A 107 -8.11 -16.58 5.35
CA ASP A 107 -9.39 -17.04 5.90
C ASP A 107 -10.45 -15.92 5.98
N ILE A 108 -10.03 -14.70 6.28
CA ILE A 108 -10.92 -13.53 6.26
C ILE A 108 -11.36 -13.23 4.82
N LEU A 109 -10.43 -13.19 3.88
CA LEU A 109 -10.73 -12.93 2.48
C LEU A 109 -11.62 -14.03 1.88
N ASP A 110 -11.39 -15.31 2.20
CA ASP A 110 -12.24 -16.42 1.74
C ASP A 110 -13.70 -16.26 2.20
N ARG A 111 -13.92 -15.78 3.45
CA ARG A 111 -15.27 -15.58 4.00
C ARG A 111 -15.96 -14.31 3.51
N HIS A 112 -15.25 -13.34 2.99
CA HIS A 112 -15.76 -12.02 2.60
C HIS A 112 -15.44 -11.71 1.15
N GLU A 113 -16.23 -12.20 0.21
CA GLU A 113 -15.98 -12.03 -1.24
C GLU A 113 -15.87 -10.57 -1.68
N SER A 114 -16.64 -9.67 -1.07
CA SER A 114 -16.59 -8.24 -1.38
C SER A 114 -15.36 -7.52 -0.81
N LEU A 115 -14.62 -8.14 0.13
CA LEU A 115 -13.40 -7.58 0.69
C LEU A 115 -12.26 -7.73 -0.31
N ALA A 116 -11.86 -6.63 -0.94
CA ALA A 116 -10.77 -6.59 -1.91
C ALA A 116 -9.41 -6.35 -1.25
N VAL A 117 -9.38 -5.55 -0.18
CA VAL A 117 -8.14 -5.19 0.54
C VAL A 117 -8.36 -5.31 2.04
N LEU A 118 -7.49 -6.06 2.68
CA LEU A 118 -7.36 -6.15 4.12
C LEU A 118 -6.12 -5.35 4.54
N ASN A 119 -6.29 -4.30 5.36
CA ASN A 119 -5.18 -3.58 5.97
C ASN A 119 -4.89 -4.16 7.34
N ALA A 120 -3.67 -4.62 7.55
CA ALA A 120 -3.22 -5.19 8.81
C ALA A 120 -2.92 -4.12 9.86
N GLN A 121 -2.86 -4.54 11.12
CA GLN A 121 -2.34 -3.73 12.21
C GLN A 121 -0.82 -3.71 12.17
N VAL A 122 -0.24 -2.52 12.10
CA VAL A 122 1.23 -2.33 12.08
C VAL A 122 1.76 -2.11 13.48
N ARG A 123 2.78 -2.89 13.83
CA ARG A 123 3.56 -2.79 15.07
C ARG A 123 4.94 -2.22 14.75
N VAL A 124 5.25 -1.05 15.31
CA VAL A 124 6.45 -0.26 14.96
C VAL A 124 7.54 -0.43 16.00
N GLY A 125 8.75 -0.69 15.52
CA GLY A 125 9.97 -0.78 16.31
C GLY A 125 10.05 -2.03 17.20
N PRO A 126 11.13 -2.16 17.98
CA PRO A 126 11.35 -3.31 18.87
C PRO A 126 10.30 -3.39 19.99
N GLU A 127 9.75 -2.27 20.44
CA GLU A 127 8.69 -2.23 21.47
C GLU A 127 7.30 -2.56 20.89
N ALA A 128 7.19 -2.87 19.60
CA ALA A 128 5.96 -3.22 18.91
C ALA A 128 4.81 -2.21 19.17
N ARG A 129 5.12 -0.90 19.15
CA ARG A 129 4.12 0.15 19.36
C ARG A 129 3.11 0.18 18.22
N LEU A 130 1.85 0.49 18.55
CA LEU A 130 0.84 0.63 17.51
C LEU A 130 1.15 1.85 16.63
N ASP A 131 1.14 1.62 15.30
CA ASP A 131 1.29 2.72 14.35
C ASP A 131 0.12 3.72 14.48
N PRO A 132 0.37 5.04 14.53
CA PRO A 132 -0.68 6.05 14.65
C PRO A 132 -1.74 5.97 13.54
N ALA A 133 -1.36 5.59 12.32
CA ALA A 133 -2.32 5.40 11.23
C ALA A 133 -3.29 4.24 11.53
N CYS A 134 -2.81 3.14 12.14
CA CYS A 134 -3.67 2.04 12.59
C CYS A 134 -4.64 2.47 13.67
N ALA A 135 -4.21 3.33 14.60
CA ALA A 135 -5.10 3.91 15.60
C ALA A 135 -6.20 4.80 14.98
N ALA A 136 -5.88 5.54 13.92
CA ALA A 136 -6.87 6.29 13.14
C ALA A 136 -7.81 5.36 12.36
N MET A 137 -7.29 4.31 11.71
CA MET A 137 -8.09 3.31 10.99
C MET A 137 -9.09 2.59 11.90
N ALA A 138 -8.70 2.27 13.14
CA ALA A 138 -9.57 1.65 14.12
C ALA A 138 -10.78 2.52 14.52
N ARG A 139 -10.66 3.85 14.36
CA ARG A 139 -11.73 4.83 14.61
C ARG A 139 -12.48 5.26 13.35
N SER A 140 -12.27 4.57 12.21
CA SER A 140 -12.96 4.93 10.96
C SER A 140 -14.47 5.07 11.20
N PRO A 141 -15.10 6.18 10.75
CA PRO A 141 -16.54 6.40 10.92
C PRO A 141 -17.41 5.56 9.98
N LEU A 142 -16.79 4.73 9.14
CA LEU A 142 -17.49 3.86 8.21
C LEU A 142 -18.01 2.60 8.90
N PRO A 143 -19.09 1.99 8.38
CA PRO A 143 -19.66 0.77 8.99
C PRO A 143 -18.60 -0.34 9.06
N PRO A 144 -18.54 -1.09 10.17
CA PRO A 144 -17.62 -2.21 10.28
C PRO A 144 -18.05 -3.38 9.39
N LEU A 145 -17.08 -4.12 8.88
CA LEU A 145 -17.29 -5.44 8.29
C LEU A 145 -17.28 -6.47 9.41
N ALA A 146 -18.39 -7.20 9.57
CA ALA A 146 -18.56 -8.15 10.65
C ALA A 146 -17.42 -9.19 10.71
N GLY A 147 -16.83 -9.39 11.88
CA GLY A 147 -15.74 -10.32 12.10
C GLY A 147 -14.36 -9.85 11.53
N VAL A 148 -14.29 -8.64 10.99
CA VAL A 148 -13.04 -8.07 10.43
C VAL A 148 -12.65 -6.79 11.16
N GLY A 149 -13.45 -5.72 11.00
CA GLY A 149 -13.22 -4.41 11.58
C GLY A 149 -13.77 -3.28 10.71
N PRO A 150 -13.42 -2.01 11.01
CA PRO A 150 -13.94 -0.85 10.28
C PRO A 150 -13.61 -0.85 8.80
N GLU A 151 -14.56 -0.41 7.96
CA GLU A 151 -14.24 -0.11 6.57
C GLU A 151 -13.36 1.13 6.45
N LEU A 152 -12.59 1.15 5.36
CA LEU A 152 -11.64 2.21 5.03
C LEU A 152 -11.88 2.74 3.62
N VAL A 153 -11.36 3.94 3.34
CA VAL A 153 -11.25 4.52 1.99
C VAL A 153 -9.81 4.51 1.46
N GLY A 154 -8.88 3.95 2.22
CA GLY A 154 -7.46 3.84 1.89
C GLY A 154 -6.82 2.66 2.60
N PHE A 155 -5.56 2.40 2.33
CA PHE A 155 -4.78 1.34 2.96
C PHE A 155 -3.29 1.72 3.01
N MET A 156 -2.48 0.96 3.75
CA MET A 156 -1.02 1.11 3.83
C MET A 156 -0.35 0.10 2.90
N ALA A 157 0.43 0.57 1.92
CA ALA A 157 1.02 -0.28 0.86
C ALA A 157 1.90 -1.43 1.39
N GLY A 158 2.67 -1.21 2.47
CA GLY A 158 3.54 -2.23 3.08
C GLY A 158 2.86 -3.09 4.16
N ALA A 159 1.53 -2.98 4.34
CA ALA A 159 0.80 -3.66 5.41
C ALA A 159 -0.60 -4.12 4.98
N CYS A 160 -0.73 -4.59 3.75
CA CYS A 160 -2.02 -5.03 3.22
C CYS A 160 -1.94 -6.37 2.50
N VAL A 161 -3.07 -7.09 2.53
CA VAL A 161 -3.31 -8.28 1.72
C VAL A 161 -4.47 -7.97 0.78
N MET A 162 -4.31 -8.25 -0.50
CA MET A 162 -5.29 -7.91 -1.54
C MET A 162 -5.68 -9.12 -2.39
N ARG A 163 -6.90 -9.09 -2.91
CA ARG A 163 -7.27 -9.93 -4.04
C ARG A 163 -6.49 -9.51 -5.28
N VAL A 164 -5.79 -10.45 -5.89
CA VAL A 164 -4.96 -10.20 -7.09
C VAL A 164 -5.81 -9.71 -8.26
N ASP A 165 -7.01 -10.26 -8.42
CA ASP A 165 -7.95 -9.84 -9.46
C ASP A 165 -8.43 -8.40 -9.27
N ALA A 166 -8.74 -7.97 -8.03
CA ALA A 166 -9.11 -6.59 -7.73
C ALA A 166 -7.98 -5.61 -8.01
N PHE A 167 -6.74 -5.97 -7.63
CA PHE A 167 -5.55 -5.18 -7.97
C PHE A 167 -5.38 -5.02 -9.49
N ARG A 168 -5.53 -6.13 -10.24
CA ARG A 168 -5.37 -6.13 -11.70
C ARG A 168 -6.48 -5.35 -12.40
N ARG A 169 -7.74 -5.50 -12.01
CA ARG A 169 -8.87 -4.74 -12.57
C ARG A 169 -8.69 -3.24 -12.34
N ALA A 170 -8.30 -2.83 -11.13
CA ALA A 170 -8.05 -1.42 -10.80
C ALA A 170 -6.81 -0.83 -11.51
N GLY A 171 -6.02 -1.66 -12.24
CA GLY A 171 -4.86 -1.22 -13.00
C GLY A 171 -3.56 -1.10 -12.21
N GLY A 172 -3.55 -1.52 -10.93
CA GLY A 172 -2.37 -1.50 -10.07
C GLY A 172 -1.86 -0.09 -9.74
N TYR A 173 -0.60 0.00 -9.33
CA TYR A 173 0.05 1.28 -9.03
C TYR A 173 0.42 2.04 -10.30
N TRP A 174 -0.05 3.27 -10.44
CA TRP A 174 0.23 4.10 -11.61
C TRP A 174 1.69 4.63 -11.58
N PRO A 175 2.53 4.33 -12.59
CA PRO A 175 3.96 4.68 -12.58
C PRO A 175 4.24 6.18 -12.42
N ARG A 176 3.36 7.05 -12.94
CA ARG A 176 3.51 8.53 -12.84
C ARG A 176 3.48 9.05 -11.41
N PHE A 177 2.82 8.35 -10.50
CA PHE A 177 2.79 8.73 -9.09
C PHE A 177 4.15 8.57 -8.44
N PHE A 178 4.92 7.61 -8.86
CA PHE A 178 6.24 7.24 -8.37
C PHE A 178 6.19 6.77 -6.91
N ILE A 179 6.06 7.71 -5.94
CA ILE A 179 5.95 7.40 -4.51
C ILE A 179 5.16 8.48 -3.77
N GLY A 180 4.37 8.05 -2.79
CA GLY A 180 3.59 8.91 -1.88
C GLY A 180 2.20 9.24 -2.40
N GLY A 181 1.19 8.56 -1.85
CA GLY A 181 -0.23 8.74 -2.16
C GLY A 181 -0.72 7.95 -3.39
N GLU A 182 0.10 7.09 -3.96
CA GLU A 182 -0.29 6.15 -5.02
C GLU A 182 -1.33 5.15 -4.53
N GLU A 183 -1.25 4.74 -3.27
CA GLU A 183 -2.23 3.87 -2.62
C GLU A 183 -3.62 4.51 -2.57
N ALA A 184 -3.69 5.83 -2.42
CA ALA A 184 -4.96 6.55 -2.36
C ALA A 184 -5.71 6.47 -3.71
N LEU A 185 -5.00 6.57 -4.84
CA LEU A 185 -5.61 6.40 -6.15
C LEU A 185 -6.11 4.96 -6.34
N LEU A 186 -5.25 3.97 -6.07
CA LEU A 186 -5.60 2.56 -6.19
C LEU A 186 -6.77 2.17 -5.29
N ALA A 187 -6.82 2.69 -4.05
CA ALA A 187 -7.92 2.48 -3.14
C ALA A 187 -9.25 3.00 -3.70
N LEU A 188 -9.25 4.21 -4.29
CA LEU A 188 -10.43 4.78 -4.93
C LEU A 188 -10.88 3.96 -6.14
N ASP A 189 -9.94 3.45 -6.95
CA ASP A 189 -10.26 2.63 -8.12
C ASP A 189 -10.87 1.28 -7.69
N ILE A 190 -10.28 0.59 -6.70
CA ILE A 190 -10.83 -0.64 -6.13
C ILE A 190 -12.23 -0.41 -5.54
N ARG A 191 -12.41 0.68 -4.78
CA ARG A 191 -13.70 1.03 -4.17
C ARG A 191 -14.76 1.39 -5.22
N ALA A 192 -14.37 2.07 -6.30
CA ALA A 192 -15.27 2.43 -7.39
C ALA A 192 -15.79 1.22 -8.16
N GLU A 193 -15.02 0.12 -8.18
CA GLU A 193 -15.41 -1.17 -8.76
C GLU A 193 -16.20 -2.08 -7.77
N GLY A 194 -16.58 -1.55 -6.61
CA GLY A 194 -17.37 -2.28 -5.60
C GLY A 194 -16.53 -3.08 -4.59
N GLY A 195 -15.21 -3.08 -4.70
CA GLY A 195 -14.33 -3.73 -3.73
C GLY A 195 -14.34 -2.99 -2.38
N ARG A 196 -14.47 -3.73 -1.28
CA ARG A 196 -14.38 -3.16 0.08
C ARG A 196 -12.93 -3.18 0.57
N ILE A 197 -12.59 -2.22 1.42
CA ILE A 197 -11.30 -2.14 2.13
C ILE A 197 -11.62 -2.12 3.61
N ALA A 198 -10.96 -2.95 4.42
CA ALA A 198 -11.21 -2.98 5.86
C ALA A 198 -9.90 -3.05 6.67
N TYR A 199 -9.92 -2.46 7.85
CA TYR A 199 -8.89 -2.61 8.86
C TYR A 199 -9.13 -3.88 9.67
N ALA A 200 -8.13 -4.76 9.74
CA ALA A 200 -8.20 -6.02 10.45
C ALA A 200 -7.16 -6.06 11.58
N PRO A 201 -7.51 -5.64 12.82
CA PRO A 201 -6.55 -5.62 13.94
C PRO A 201 -6.05 -7.02 14.35
N ALA A 202 -6.78 -8.07 13.99
CA ALA A 202 -6.39 -9.46 14.23
C ALA A 202 -5.26 -9.95 13.31
N VAL A 203 -4.96 -9.23 12.22
CA VAL A 203 -3.86 -9.52 11.30
C VAL A 203 -2.76 -8.50 11.56
N GLN A 204 -1.57 -8.96 11.91
CA GLN A 204 -0.47 -8.08 12.34
C GLN A 204 0.74 -8.16 11.42
N THR A 205 1.38 -7.01 11.23
CA THR A 205 2.69 -6.89 10.59
C THR A 205 3.60 -6.02 11.44
N HIS A 206 4.89 -6.24 11.35
CA HIS A 206 5.92 -5.47 12.04
C HIS A 206 6.59 -4.52 11.05
N HIS A 207 6.93 -3.32 11.52
CA HIS A 207 7.64 -2.31 10.74
C HIS A 207 8.81 -1.76 11.57
N TRP A 208 10.02 -1.93 11.05
CA TRP A 208 11.23 -1.35 11.65
C TRP A 208 11.79 -0.27 10.73
N PRO A 209 11.31 0.98 10.89
CA PRO A 209 11.62 2.05 9.96
C PRO A 209 13.12 2.28 9.80
N SER A 210 13.60 2.29 8.56
CA SER A 210 14.96 2.71 8.25
C SER A 210 15.15 4.21 8.50
N ALA A 211 16.36 4.58 8.93
CA ALA A 211 16.74 5.99 9.15
C ALA A 211 16.89 6.77 7.82
N GLN A 212 17.04 6.09 6.69
CA GLN A 212 17.25 6.70 5.39
C GLN A 212 15.92 7.08 4.71
N ARG A 213 15.47 8.34 4.87
CA ARG A 213 14.28 8.86 4.17
C ARG A 213 14.54 10.27 3.64
N ASP A 214 14.39 10.46 2.32
CA ASP A 214 14.35 11.82 1.71
C ASP A 214 12.98 12.47 1.95
N ALA A 215 12.85 13.07 3.13
CA ALA A 215 11.60 13.69 3.58
C ALA A 215 11.15 14.91 2.76
N PRO A 216 12.02 15.81 2.23
CA PRO A 216 11.62 16.94 1.40
C PRO A 216 11.03 16.52 0.05
N GLN A 217 11.69 15.63 -0.67
CA GLN A 217 11.20 15.13 -1.96
C GLN A 217 9.87 14.40 -1.79
N ARG A 218 9.76 13.53 -0.77
CA ARG A 218 8.53 12.80 -0.48
C ARG A 218 7.34 13.74 -0.20
N ARG A 219 7.52 14.81 0.60
CA ARG A 219 6.45 15.79 0.87
C ARG A 219 5.97 16.48 -0.41
N ARG A 220 6.88 16.84 -1.31
CA ARG A 220 6.54 17.44 -2.60
C ARG A 220 5.70 16.49 -3.45
N LEU A 221 6.12 15.23 -3.58
CA LEU A 221 5.41 14.21 -4.35
C LEU A 221 4.04 13.91 -3.75
N LEU A 222 3.93 13.79 -2.42
CA LEU A 222 2.66 13.62 -1.73
C LEU A 222 1.65 14.72 -2.07
N ALA A 223 2.06 15.98 -2.04
CA ALA A 223 1.18 17.11 -2.36
C ALA A 223 0.71 17.07 -3.83
N ARG A 224 1.64 16.86 -4.78
CA ARG A 224 1.33 16.71 -6.21
C ARG A 224 0.36 15.54 -6.44
N ASN A 225 0.65 14.39 -5.87
CA ASN A 225 -0.12 13.17 -6.05
C ASN A 225 -1.53 13.30 -5.44
N ALA A 226 -1.65 13.97 -4.29
CA ALA A 226 -2.94 14.27 -3.68
C ALA A 226 -3.81 15.18 -4.57
N LEU A 227 -3.21 16.19 -5.23
CA LEU A 227 -3.89 17.00 -6.23
C LEU A 227 -4.31 16.16 -7.44
N TRP A 228 -3.43 15.31 -7.98
CA TRP A 228 -3.78 14.43 -9.08
C TRP A 228 -4.91 13.47 -8.72
N THR A 229 -4.86 12.82 -7.57
CA THR A 229 -5.92 11.92 -7.10
C THR A 229 -7.26 12.66 -7.02
N ALA A 230 -7.27 13.88 -6.46
CA ALA A 230 -8.48 14.69 -6.38
C ALA A 230 -9.08 14.96 -7.78
N TRP A 231 -8.26 15.39 -8.73
CA TRP A 231 -8.74 15.73 -10.07
C TRP A 231 -9.01 14.51 -10.96
N LEU A 232 -8.35 13.40 -10.71
CA LEU A 232 -8.60 12.14 -11.43
C LEU A 232 -9.91 11.48 -10.99
N ARG A 233 -10.25 11.54 -9.68
CA ARG A 233 -11.31 10.67 -9.11
C ARG A 233 -12.45 11.39 -8.41
N LEU A 234 -12.33 12.66 -8.08
CA LEU A 234 -13.40 13.36 -7.37
C LEU A 234 -14.27 14.21 -8.31
N PRO A 235 -15.58 14.38 -8.05
CA PRO A 235 -16.39 15.41 -8.67
C PRO A 235 -15.78 16.80 -8.48
N ILE A 236 -16.03 17.73 -9.40
CA ILE A 236 -15.33 19.03 -9.46
C ILE A 236 -15.36 19.78 -8.11
N GLY A 237 -16.54 19.93 -7.49
CA GLY A 237 -16.64 20.62 -6.21
C GLY A 237 -15.82 19.98 -5.09
N LEU A 238 -15.78 18.64 -5.05
CA LEU A 238 -14.99 17.91 -4.07
C LEU A 238 -13.48 17.96 -4.37
N ALA A 239 -13.11 17.95 -5.67
CA ALA A 239 -11.73 18.11 -6.11
C ALA A 239 -11.18 19.50 -5.74
N LEU A 240 -11.97 20.55 -5.91
CA LEU A 240 -11.63 21.91 -5.47
C LEU A 240 -11.44 21.98 -3.95
N ALA A 241 -12.39 21.46 -3.18
CA ALA A 241 -12.31 21.44 -1.71
C ALA A 241 -11.08 20.67 -1.22
N ARG A 242 -10.80 19.50 -1.81
CA ARG A 242 -9.62 18.69 -1.47
C ARG A 242 -8.32 19.39 -1.86
N SER A 243 -8.27 20.00 -3.04
CA SER A 243 -7.10 20.77 -3.49
C SER A 243 -6.80 21.91 -2.52
N TRP A 244 -7.83 22.64 -2.09
CA TRP A 244 -7.69 23.69 -1.08
C TRP A 244 -7.13 23.17 0.25
N ALA A 245 -7.66 22.05 0.75
CA ALA A 245 -7.17 21.42 1.98
C ALA A 245 -5.70 20.99 1.87
N VAL A 246 -5.31 20.36 0.76
CA VAL A 246 -3.91 19.96 0.49
C VAL A 246 -3.00 21.17 0.48
N LEU A 247 -3.38 22.24 -0.21
CA LEU A 247 -2.56 23.44 -0.31
C LEU A 247 -2.44 24.19 1.02
N ARG A 248 -3.52 24.25 1.82
CA ARG A 248 -3.48 24.85 3.17
C ARG A 248 -2.55 24.13 4.12
N ALA A 249 -2.45 22.81 4.02
CA ALA A 249 -1.56 22.01 4.87
C ALA A 249 -0.07 22.21 4.55
N LEU A 250 0.27 22.79 3.40
CA LEU A 250 1.67 23.08 3.04
C LEU A 250 2.17 24.37 3.72
N PRO A 251 3.40 24.34 4.27
CA PRO A 251 3.99 25.51 4.96
C PRO A 251 4.44 26.57 3.94
N GLY A 252 3.70 27.69 3.91
CA GLY A 252 4.06 28.85 3.10
C GLY A 252 3.70 28.77 1.61
N TRP A 253 3.94 29.88 0.89
CA TRP A 253 3.49 30.04 -0.49
C TRP A 253 4.35 29.26 -1.52
N ARG A 254 5.68 29.16 -1.31
CA ARG A 254 6.60 28.48 -2.24
C ARG A 254 6.27 26.99 -2.43
N PRO A 255 6.08 26.16 -1.39
CA PRO A 255 5.61 24.78 -1.57
C PRO A 255 4.25 24.69 -2.25
N ARG A 256 3.32 25.61 -1.99
CA ARG A 256 1.98 25.65 -2.61
C ARG A 256 2.06 25.89 -4.11
N THR A 257 2.78 26.93 -4.54
CA THR A 257 2.96 27.25 -5.98
C THR A 257 3.67 26.12 -6.71
N ARG A 258 4.68 25.50 -6.09
CA ARG A 258 5.40 24.38 -6.66
C ARG A 258 4.53 23.14 -6.83
N ALA A 259 3.71 22.81 -5.81
CA ALA A 259 2.76 21.69 -5.90
C ALA A 259 1.72 21.92 -7.02
N CYS A 260 1.20 23.15 -7.15
CA CYS A 260 0.30 23.51 -8.25
C CYS A 260 0.98 23.39 -9.61
N ALA A 261 2.19 23.92 -9.78
CA ALA A 261 2.94 23.84 -11.03
C ALA A 261 3.22 22.38 -11.44
N ASP A 262 3.69 21.56 -10.48
CA ASP A 262 3.95 20.14 -10.71
C ASP A 262 2.67 19.37 -11.09
N ALA A 263 1.53 19.70 -10.49
CA ALA A 263 0.26 19.08 -10.82
C ALA A 263 -0.25 19.52 -12.19
N LEU A 264 -0.17 20.81 -12.51
CA LEU A 264 -0.63 21.38 -13.79
C LEU A 264 0.24 20.94 -14.97
N ALA A 265 1.54 20.69 -14.77
CA ALA A 265 2.43 20.20 -15.83
C ALA A 265 1.91 18.92 -16.51
N GLN A 266 1.08 18.15 -15.84
CA GLN A 266 0.47 16.91 -16.36
C GLN A 266 -1.06 17.04 -16.56
N TRP A 267 -1.59 18.27 -16.67
CA TRP A 267 -3.04 18.51 -16.73
C TRP A 267 -3.73 17.77 -17.89
N ARG A 268 -3.10 17.72 -19.08
CA ARG A 268 -3.64 16.99 -20.24
C ARG A 268 -3.83 15.51 -19.93
N TRP A 269 -2.85 14.91 -19.25
CA TRP A 269 -2.92 13.53 -18.83
C TRP A 269 -4.00 13.32 -17.76
N VAL A 270 -4.06 14.16 -16.75
CA VAL A 270 -5.11 14.11 -15.71
C VAL A 270 -6.49 14.19 -16.35
N ARG A 271 -6.73 15.16 -17.24
CA ARG A 271 -8.01 15.33 -17.92
C ARG A 271 -8.40 14.10 -18.75
N ARG A 272 -7.46 13.48 -19.47
CA ARG A 272 -7.69 12.28 -20.28
C ARG A 272 -8.06 11.05 -19.44
N HIS A 273 -7.53 10.94 -18.22
CA HIS A 273 -7.72 9.77 -17.36
C HIS A 273 -8.70 10.04 -16.20
N ARG A 274 -9.39 11.18 -16.26
CA ARG A 274 -10.37 11.53 -15.25
C ARG A 274 -11.57 10.59 -15.31
N ARG A 275 -11.84 9.94 -14.16
CA ARG A 275 -12.99 9.05 -13.92
C ARG A 275 -13.51 9.29 -12.52
N PRO A 276 -14.46 10.22 -12.30
CA PRO A 276 -15.00 10.49 -10.98
C PRO A 276 -15.62 9.24 -10.36
N VAL A 277 -15.38 9.05 -9.08
CA VAL A 277 -15.94 7.93 -8.31
C VAL A 277 -17.45 8.09 -8.10
N PRO A 278 -18.18 6.98 -7.83
CA PRO A 278 -19.62 7.01 -7.55
C PRO A 278 -19.98 7.90 -6.35
N PRO A 279 -21.23 8.43 -6.30
CA PRO A 279 -21.70 9.31 -5.23
C PRO A 279 -21.58 8.70 -3.82
N GLU A 280 -21.81 7.40 -3.69
CA GLU A 280 -21.73 6.66 -2.42
C GLU A 280 -20.31 6.72 -1.84
N LEU A 281 -19.30 6.56 -2.70
CA LEU A 281 -17.90 6.68 -2.29
C LEU A 281 -17.55 8.13 -1.93
N CYS A 282 -18.13 9.12 -2.60
CA CYS A 282 -17.97 10.53 -2.23
C CYS A 282 -18.54 10.80 -0.82
N HIS A 283 -19.67 10.18 -0.45
CA HIS A 283 -20.23 10.28 0.89
C HIS A 283 -19.31 9.65 1.94
N ALA A 284 -18.77 8.45 1.67
CA ALA A 284 -17.81 7.80 2.56
C ALA A 284 -16.56 8.66 2.78
N LEU A 285 -15.98 9.23 1.71
CA LEU A 285 -14.83 10.14 1.78
C LEU A 285 -15.12 11.38 2.64
N ARG A 286 -16.30 12.00 2.47
CA ARG A 286 -16.70 13.17 3.27
C ARG A 286 -16.84 12.83 4.75
N ARG A 287 -17.34 11.62 5.09
CA ARG A 287 -17.45 11.17 6.50
C ARG A 287 -16.05 11.05 7.11
N VAL A 288 -15.13 10.35 6.45
CA VAL A 288 -13.75 10.18 6.92
C VAL A 288 -13.04 11.53 7.09
N TRP A 289 -13.07 12.41 6.07
CA TRP A 289 -12.38 13.71 6.15
C TRP A 289 -12.96 14.69 7.19
N ARG A 290 -14.25 14.59 7.52
CA ARG A 290 -14.85 15.38 8.62
C ARG A 290 -14.37 14.90 9.99
N ASP A 291 -14.14 13.60 10.11
CA ASP A 291 -13.64 13.01 11.34
C ASP A 291 -12.17 13.36 11.58
N ASP A 292 -11.32 13.26 10.53
CA ASP A 292 -9.91 13.68 10.57
C ASP A 292 -9.71 15.14 10.97
N THR A 293 -10.69 16.02 10.73
CA THR A 293 -10.59 17.44 11.11
C THR A 293 -11.01 17.75 12.55
N ARG A 294 -11.56 16.77 13.27
CA ARG A 294 -12.03 16.90 14.66
C ARG A 294 -11.00 16.41 15.69
N HIS A 295 -9.98 15.73 15.23
CA HIS A 295 -8.87 15.18 16.00
C HIS A 295 -7.54 15.79 15.55
#